data_8a687243b434ae67d5207d4cf8826407
#
_entry.id   8a687243b434ae67d5207d4cf8826407
#
_cell.length_a   1.000
_cell.length_b   1.000
_cell.length_c   1.000
_cell.angle_alpha   90.00
_cell.angle_beta   90.00
_cell.angle_gamma   90.00
#
_symmetry.space_group_name_H-M   'P 1'
#
loop_
_entity.id
_entity.type
_entity.pdbx_description
1 polymer ?
#
loop_
_entity_poly.entity_id
_entity_poly.type
_entity_poly.pdbx_seq_one_letter_code
_entity_poly.pdbx_strand_id
1 'polypeptide(L)'
;MIGLDRDPEVSKRYEQRPLDDTRLQLFVGSYEKTPKAVAAMEVDSLDAMVLDLGLSSDQLADRERGFSFTHQESALDLRFDQETGHTAAEWLAWSSEKEIADTIYRYGEERFSRRIAREVVARRRREAPIRTVGQMVEVCRQCVPRSRNHDIHPATRTFQALRIAVNDELGALERTLASAPQWFRPGGRLAIISFHSLEDRMVKQAFRDDDRWSPLTRKPLRPTDHEIHTNPRSRSAKLRVAERTDTAD
;
A
#
# COMPACT_ATOMS: atom_id res chain seq x y z
N MET A 1 6.59 2.73 22.79
CA MET A 1 6.41 2.80 21.31
C MET A 1 5.38 1.76 20.91
N ILE A 2 4.48 2.12 19.97
CA ILE A 2 3.42 1.25 19.46
C ILE A 2 3.77 0.94 17.99
N GLY A 3 3.83 -0.34 17.62
CA GLY A 3 3.97 -0.79 16.25
C GLY A 3 2.66 -1.41 15.77
N LEU A 4 2.24 -1.11 14.56
CA LEU A 4 1.09 -1.71 13.91
C LEU A 4 1.54 -2.27 12.56
N ASP A 5 1.25 -3.54 12.31
CA ASP A 5 1.40 -4.14 11.00
C ASP A 5 0.15 -4.97 10.67
N ARG A 6 -0.26 -4.87 9.42
CA ARG A 6 -1.42 -5.59 8.91
C ARG A 6 -1.15 -7.08 8.68
N ASP A 7 0.14 -7.41 8.47
CA ASP A 7 0.61 -8.76 8.25
C ASP A 7 0.81 -9.50 9.60
N PRO A 8 0.03 -10.54 9.91
CA PRO A 8 0.20 -11.32 11.14
C PRO A 8 1.59 -11.95 11.28
N GLU A 9 2.27 -12.23 10.17
CA GLU A 9 3.60 -12.83 10.19
C GLU A 9 4.66 -11.92 10.82
N VAL A 10 4.48 -10.60 10.77
CA VAL A 10 5.37 -9.65 11.45
C VAL A 10 5.32 -9.85 12.96
N SER A 11 4.13 -10.01 13.53
CA SER A 11 3.96 -10.27 14.98
C SER A 11 4.57 -11.60 15.40
N LYS A 12 4.32 -12.66 14.63
CA LYS A 12 4.90 -14.01 14.88
C LYS A 12 6.43 -13.98 14.86
N ARG A 13 7.04 -13.27 13.89
CA ARG A 13 8.50 -13.12 13.83
C ARG A 13 9.06 -12.33 15.00
N TYR A 14 8.36 -11.29 15.43
CA TYR A 14 8.75 -10.53 16.62
C TYR A 14 8.69 -11.39 17.90
N GLU A 15 7.68 -12.21 18.05
CA GLU A 15 7.57 -13.17 19.16
C GLU A 15 8.74 -14.18 19.18
N GLN A 16 9.18 -14.63 18.00
CA GLN A 16 10.31 -15.57 17.87
C GLN A 16 11.68 -14.90 18.09
N ARG A 17 11.79 -13.61 17.79
CA ARG A 17 13.02 -12.80 17.93
C ARG A 17 12.67 -11.42 18.47
N PRO A 18 12.29 -11.34 19.76
CA PRO A 18 11.93 -10.07 20.36
C PRO A 18 13.16 -9.13 20.32
N LEU A 19 12.90 -7.86 20.02
CA LEU A 19 13.91 -6.83 20.22
C LEU A 19 14.15 -6.67 21.72
N ASP A 20 15.38 -6.40 22.12
CA ASP A 20 15.77 -6.13 23.52
C ASP A 20 15.17 -4.81 24.08
N ASP A 21 14.11 -4.32 23.48
CA ASP A 21 13.45 -3.08 23.87
C ASP A 21 12.02 -3.37 24.36
N THR A 22 11.87 -3.48 25.67
CA THR A 22 10.59 -3.70 26.34
C THR A 22 9.59 -2.55 26.17
N ARG A 23 10.01 -1.43 25.60
CA ARG A 23 9.14 -0.27 25.32
C ARG A 23 8.32 -0.42 24.03
N LEU A 24 8.64 -1.42 23.17
CA LEU A 24 7.89 -1.68 21.95
C LEU A 24 6.76 -2.69 22.21
N GLN A 25 5.53 -2.34 21.85
CA GLN A 25 4.42 -3.27 21.73
C GLN A 25 3.91 -3.31 20.29
N LEU A 26 3.72 -4.53 19.77
CA LEU A 26 3.19 -4.76 18.43
C LEU A 26 1.73 -5.18 18.48
N PHE A 27 0.96 -4.63 17.55
CA PHE A 27 -0.44 -4.96 17.33
C PHE A 27 -0.64 -5.40 15.88
N VAL A 28 -1.40 -6.47 15.65
CA VAL A 28 -1.78 -6.89 14.31
C VAL A 28 -2.97 -6.07 13.85
N GLY A 29 -2.80 -5.38 12.73
CA GLY A 29 -3.87 -4.63 12.08
C GLY A 29 -3.39 -3.45 11.26
N SER A 30 -4.32 -2.90 10.49
CA SER A 30 -4.12 -1.66 9.77
C SER A 30 -3.85 -0.50 10.74
N TYR A 31 -3.10 0.48 10.29
CA TYR A 31 -2.88 1.76 10.99
C TYR A 31 -4.18 2.50 11.35
N GLU A 32 -5.32 2.17 10.75
CA GLU A 32 -6.65 2.63 11.18
C GLU A 32 -7.00 2.19 12.60
N LYS A 33 -6.35 1.13 13.10
CA LYS A 33 -6.54 0.65 14.48
C LYS A 33 -5.70 1.41 15.51
N THR A 34 -4.95 2.45 15.10
CA THR A 34 -4.14 3.29 16.01
C THR A 34 -4.91 3.73 17.24
N PRO A 35 -6.17 4.24 17.18
CA PRO A 35 -6.90 4.62 18.39
C PRO A 35 -7.08 3.48 19.39
N LYS A 36 -7.32 2.25 18.89
CA LYS A 36 -7.47 1.07 19.76
C LYS A 36 -6.15 0.69 20.41
N ALA A 37 -5.05 0.76 19.67
CA ALA A 37 -3.72 0.44 20.17
C ALA A 37 -3.26 1.47 21.21
N VAL A 38 -3.53 2.76 20.98
CA VAL A 38 -3.24 3.86 21.91
C VAL A 38 -4.03 3.71 23.19
N ALA A 39 -5.34 3.41 23.10
CA ALA A 39 -6.19 3.17 24.25
C ALA A 39 -5.75 1.94 25.07
N ALA A 40 -5.32 0.86 24.41
CA ALA A 40 -4.82 -0.35 25.08
C ALA A 40 -3.51 -0.12 25.84
N MET A 41 -2.78 0.94 25.48
CA MET A 41 -1.54 1.35 26.14
C MET A 41 -1.75 2.46 27.19
N GLU A 42 -3.01 2.85 27.44
CA GLU A 42 -3.35 3.94 28.36
C GLU A 42 -2.60 5.26 28.04
N VAL A 43 -2.45 5.53 26.73
CA VAL A 43 -1.82 6.76 26.19
C VAL A 43 -2.91 7.71 25.72
N ASP A 44 -2.88 8.95 26.17
CA ASP A 44 -3.91 9.93 25.80
C ASP A 44 -3.73 10.48 24.38
N SER A 45 -2.48 10.64 23.95
CA SER A 45 -2.17 11.22 22.65
C SER A 45 -0.78 10.83 22.15
N LEU A 46 -0.54 11.00 20.85
CA LEU A 46 0.72 10.71 20.20
C LEU A 46 1.61 11.95 20.10
N ASP A 47 2.92 11.78 20.36
CA ASP A 47 3.96 12.75 20.06
C ASP A 47 4.37 12.70 18.59
N ALA A 48 4.47 11.49 18.04
CA ALA A 48 4.87 11.26 16.66
C ALA A 48 4.31 9.93 16.13
N MET A 49 4.06 9.90 14.82
CA MET A 49 3.71 8.69 14.10
C MET A 49 4.43 8.65 12.75
N VAL A 50 4.91 7.48 12.37
CA VAL A 50 5.45 7.23 11.04
C VAL A 50 4.60 6.18 10.36
N LEU A 51 4.11 6.49 9.16
CA LEU A 51 3.49 5.53 8.25
C LEU A 51 4.44 5.26 7.09
N ASP A 52 4.89 4.01 6.97
CA ASP A 52 5.64 3.52 5.82
C ASP A 52 4.69 2.67 4.96
N LEU A 53 4.16 3.29 3.90
CA LEU A 53 3.12 2.68 3.08
C LEU A 53 3.71 1.65 2.11
N GLY A 54 2.88 0.70 1.70
CA GLY A 54 3.22 -0.26 0.66
C GLY A 54 3.72 -1.60 1.20
N LEU A 55 4.69 -2.20 0.50
CA LEU A 55 5.15 -3.58 0.71
C LEU A 55 6.45 -3.66 1.49
N SER A 56 6.51 -4.60 2.42
CA SER A 56 7.77 -4.97 3.07
C SER A 56 8.69 -5.77 2.14
N SER A 57 9.98 -5.81 2.50
CA SER A 57 10.96 -6.65 1.79
C SER A 57 10.63 -8.13 1.89
N ASP A 58 10.09 -8.55 3.02
CA ASP A 58 9.73 -9.94 3.29
C ASP A 58 8.52 -10.37 2.45
N GLN A 59 7.51 -9.51 2.35
CA GLN A 59 6.34 -9.75 1.49
C GLN A 59 6.73 -9.88 0.01
N LEU A 60 7.69 -9.10 -0.46
CA LEU A 60 8.20 -9.22 -1.83
C LEU A 60 9.05 -10.48 -2.05
N ALA A 61 9.72 -10.97 -1.03
CA ALA A 61 10.52 -12.20 -1.08
C ALA A 61 9.66 -13.46 -0.96
N ASP A 62 8.46 -13.33 -0.38
CA ASP A 62 7.54 -14.44 -0.20
C ASP A 62 7.00 -14.94 -1.54
N ARG A 63 7.24 -16.23 -1.80
CA ARG A 63 6.85 -16.87 -3.06
C ARG A 63 5.38 -17.24 -3.14
N GLU A 64 4.66 -17.27 -2.02
CA GLU A 64 3.27 -17.73 -1.98
C GLU A 64 2.26 -16.58 -2.12
N ARG A 65 2.68 -15.34 -1.86
CA ARG A 65 1.79 -14.17 -1.79
C ARG A 65 1.59 -13.43 -3.12
N GLY A 66 2.37 -13.75 -4.14
CA GLY A 66 2.19 -13.23 -5.50
C GLY A 66 2.61 -11.78 -5.73
N PHE A 67 3.30 -11.12 -4.81
CA PHE A 67 3.73 -9.74 -4.96
C PHE A 67 4.88 -9.53 -5.96
N SER A 68 5.64 -10.59 -6.25
CA SER A 68 6.80 -10.54 -7.14
C SER A 68 6.53 -11.19 -8.50
N PHE A 69 6.89 -10.50 -9.58
CA PHE A 69 6.80 -11.02 -10.94
C PHE A 69 7.81 -12.14 -11.26
N THR A 70 8.82 -12.32 -10.40
CA THR A 70 9.84 -13.36 -10.57
C THR A 70 9.29 -14.76 -10.29
N HIS A 71 8.26 -14.86 -9.47
CA HIS A 71 7.63 -16.11 -9.08
C HIS A 71 6.32 -16.32 -9.85
N GLN A 72 6.43 -16.65 -11.14
CA GLN A 72 5.28 -16.72 -12.05
C GLN A 72 4.28 -17.82 -11.71
N GLU A 73 4.72 -18.89 -11.05
CA GLU A 73 3.87 -20.01 -10.62
C GLU A 73 3.09 -19.71 -9.33
N SER A 74 3.46 -18.64 -8.63
CA SER A 74 2.77 -18.22 -7.40
C SER A 74 1.31 -17.93 -7.64
N ALA A 75 0.46 -18.25 -6.66
CA ALA A 75 -0.93 -17.81 -6.64
C ALA A 75 -1.01 -16.28 -6.75
N LEU A 76 -1.99 -15.78 -7.46
CA LEU A 76 -2.27 -14.34 -7.56
C LEU A 76 -3.11 -13.92 -6.34
N ASP A 77 -2.48 -13.87 -5.15
CA ASP A 77 -3.13 -13.53 -3.90
C ASP A 77 -3.18 -12.01 -3.68
N LEU A 78 -2.04 -11.37 -3.45
CA LEU A 78 -1.83 -9.93 -3.21
C LEU A 78 -2.43 -9.40 -1.89
N ARG A 79 -2.92 -10.22 -0.98
CA ARG A 79 -3.41 -9.78 0.34
C ARG A 79 -2.25 -9.54 1.31
N PHE A 80 -2.34 -8.50 2.13
CA PHE A 80 -1.44 -8.28 3.27
C PHE A 80 -1.77 -9.23 4.44
N ASP A 81 -3.04 -9.45 4.68
CA ASP A 81 -3.57 -10.41 5.63
C ASP A 81 -4.21 -11.57 4.85
N GLN A 82 -3.59 -12.75 4.90
CA GLN A 82 -4.07 -13.93 4.16
C GLN A 82 -5.25 -14.63 4.86
N GLU A 83 -5.55 -14.28 6.10
CA GLU A 83 -6.66 -14.87 6.87
C GLU A 83 -8.00 -14.21 6.51
N THR A 84 -7.97 -13.00 5.95
CA THR A 84 -9.19 -12.24 5.64
C THR A 84 -9.27 -11.79 4.19
N GLY A 85 -10.49 -11.48 3.75
CA GLY A 85 -10.74 -10.94 2.41
C GLY A 85 -10.59 -11.96 1.30
N HIS A 86 -10.49 -11.46 0.08
CA HIS A 86 -10.40 -12.26 -1.15
C HIS A 86 -9.09 -12.02 -1.87
N THR A 87 -8.55 -13.07 -2.47
CA THR A 87 -7.36 -12.97 -3.32
C THR A 87 -7.64 -12.15 -4.59
N ALA A 88 -6.60 -11.61 -5.21
CA ALA A 88 -6.76 -10.92 -6.49
C ALA A 88 -7.30 -11.85 -7.59
N ALA A 89 -6.94 -13.13 -7.56
CA ALA A 89 -7.49 -14.13 -8.48
C ALA A 89 -9.00 -14.31 -8.30
N GLU A 90 -9.47 -14.44 -7.07
CA GLU A 90 -10.90 -14.51 -6.75
C GLU A 90 -11.62 -13.24 -7.17
N TRP A 91 -11.10 -12.08 -6.81
CA TRP A 91 -11.67 -10.79 -7.20
C TRP A 91 -11.81 -10.67 -8.73
N LEU A 92 -10.80 -11.05 -9.51
CA LEU A 92 -10.86 -11.10 -10.97
C LEU A 92 -11.88 -12.13 -11.49
N ALA A 93 -12.15 -13.20 -10.74
CA ALA A 93 -13.07 -14.25 -11.16
C ALA A 93 -14.54 -13.81 -11.17
N TRP A 94 -14.96 -12.92 -10.27
CA TRP A 94 -16.37 -12.48 -10.22
C TRP A 94 -16.60 -11.04 -10.69
N SER A 95 -15.59 -10.16 -10.66
CA SER A 95 -15.76 -8.76 -11.02
C SER A 95 -16.19 -8.58 -12.49
N SER A 96 -17.01 -7.59 -12.75
CA SER A 96 -17.39 -7.21 -14.10
C SER A 96 -16.23 -6.61 -14.89
N GLU A 97 -16.31 -6.66 -16.23
CA GLU A 97 -15.30 -6.03 -17.10
C GLU A 97 -15.12 -4.54 -16.76
N LYS A 98 -16.21 -3.86 -16.45
CA LYS A 98 -16.20 -2.43 -16.09
C LYS A 98 -15.47 -2.20 -14.77
N GLU A 99 -15.75 -2.98 -13.73
CA GLU A 99 -15.08 -2.87 -12.42
C GLU A 99 -13.59 -3.13 -12.53
N ILE A 100 -13.18 -4.18 -13.27
CA ILE A 100 -11.77 -4.49 -13.52
C ILE A 100 -11.09 -3.33 -14.24
N ALA A 101 -11.72 -2.79 -15.30
CA ALA A 101 -11.15 -1.69 -16.07
C ALA A 101 -11.02 -0.41 -15.24
N ASP A 102 -12.07 -0.06 -14.48
CA ASP A 102 -12.09 1.13 -13.64
C ASP A 102 -11.05 1.05 -12.51
N THR A 103 -10.91 -0.12 -11.88
CA THR A 103 -9.90 -0.39 -10.84
C THR A 103 -8.49 -0.24 -11.39
N ILE A 104 -8.18 -0.89 -12.52
CA ILE A 104 -6.85 -0.81 -13.14
C ILE A 104 -6.53 0.62 -13.59
N TYR A 105 -7.53 1.36 -14.08
CA TYR A 105 -7.35 2.75 -14.48
C TYR A 105 -7.13 3.68 -13.28
N ARG A 106 -8.00 3.59 -12.26
CA ARG A 106 -7.96 4.49 -11.10
C ARG A 106 -6.75 4.25 -10.20
N TYR A 107 -6.42 3.00 -9.92
CA TYR A 107 -5.39 2.64 -8.95
C TYR A 107 -4.03 2.34 -9.58
N GLY A 108 -4.01 2.00 -10.87
CA GLY A 108 -2.77 1.76 -11.60
C GLY A 108 -2.37 2.90 -12.54
N GLU A 109 -3.26 3.85 -12.79
CA GLU A 109 -3.08 4.88 -13.84
C GLU A 109 -2.72 4.22 -15.20
N GLU A 110 -3.27 3.00 -15.47
CA GLU A 110 -2.98 2.22 -16.66
C GLU A 110 -3.99 2.53 -17.78
N ARG A 111 -3.52 3.16 -18.84
CA ARG A 111 -4.36 3.58 -19.98
C ARG A 111 -4.96 2.43 -20.79
N PHE A 112 -4.33 1.25 -20.73
CA PHE A 112 -4.80 0.05 -21.42
C PHE A 112 -5.74 -0.80 -20.56
N SER A 113 -6.24 -0.28 -19.46
CA SER A 113 -7.09 -0.96 -18.47
C SER A 113 -8.29 -1.68 -19.10
N ARG A 114 -8.98 -1.06 -20.06
CA ARG A 114 -10.13 -1.67 -20.75
C ARG A 114 -9.73 -2.89 -21.59
N ARG A 115 -8.54 -2.85 -22.22
CA ARG A 115 -8.03 -3.97 -23.01
C ARG A 115 -7.65 -5.13 -22.10
N ILE A 116 -7.03 -4.85 -20.97
CA ILE A 116 -6.68 -5.83 -19.93
C ILE A 116 -7.95 -6.46 -19.37
N ALA A 117 -8.93 -5.67 -18.96
CA ALA A 117 -10.21 -6.16 -18.41
C ALA A 117 -10.95 -7.07 -19.38
N ARG A 118 -11.02 -6.69 -20.67
CA ARG A 118 -11.63 -7.51 -21.72
C ARG A 118 -10.93 -8.86 -21.85
N GLU A 119 -9.61 -8.91 -21.84
CA GLU A 119 -8.85 -10.17 -21.93
C GLU A 119 -9.06 -11.05 -20.69
N VAL A 120 -9.09 -10.45 -19.48
CA VAL A 120 -9.42 -11.18 -18.24
C VAL A 120 -10.79 -11.85 -18.34
N VAL A 121 -11.81 -11.10 -18.76
CA VAL A 121 -13.17 -11.65 -18.91
C VAL A 121 -13.24 -12.68 -20.05
N ALA A 122 -12.53 -12.47 -21.16
CA ALA A 122 -12.46 -13.43 -22.26
C ALA A 122 -11.84 -14.76 -21.82
N ARG A 123 -10.76 -14.75 -21.04
CA ARG A 123 -10.15 -15.96 -20.46
C ARG A 123 -11.12 -16.69 -19.53
N ARG A 124 -11.81 -15.96 -18.66
CA ARG A 124 -12.83 -16.52 -17.77
C ARG A 124 -13.94 -17.26 -18.54
N ARG A 125 -14.43 -16.67 -19.65
CA ARG A 125 -15.46 -17.27 -20.51
C ARG A 125 -14.98 -18.53 -21.23
N ARG A 126 -13.67 -18.68 -21.43
CA ARG A 126 -13.03 -19.88 -22.02
C ARG A 126 -12.65 -20.92 -20.98
N GLU A 127 -13.16 -20.80 -19.74
CA GLU A 127 -12.86 -21.68 -18.61
C GLU A 127 -11.37 -21.70 -18.20
N ALA A 128 -10.64 -20.66 -18.54
CA ALA A 128 -9.24 -20.47 -18.22
C ALA A 128 -9.03 -19.21 -17.33
N PRO A 129 -9.63 -19.15 -16.12
CA PRO A 129 -9.53 -17.99 -15.25
C PRO A 129 -8.07 -17.76 -14.81
N ILE A 130 -7.74 -16.51 -14.54
CA ILE A 130 -6.41 -16.13 -14.06
C ILE A 130 -6.28 -16.54 -12.59
N ARG A 131 -5.29 -17.37 -12.29
CA ARG A 131 -5.01 -17.90 -10.96
C ARG A 131 -3.60 -17.61 -10.47
N THR A 132 -2.66 -17.42 -11.40
CA THR A 132 -1.24 -17.23 -11.08
C THR A 132 -0.72 -15.86 -11.52
N VAL A 133 0.38 -15.47 -10.90
CA VAL A 133 1.16 -14.27 -11.27
C VAL A 133 1.53 -14.30 -12.76
N GLY A 134 2.05 -15.41 -13.25
CA GLY A 134 2.47 -15.57 -14.65
C GLY A 134 1.34 -15.35 -15.64
N GLN A 135 0.15 -15.90 -15.36
CA GLN A 135 -1.02 -15.70 -16.21
C GLN A 135 -1.43 -14.22 -16.29
N MET A 136 -1.39 -13.50 -15.17
CA MET A 136 -1.69 -12.06 -15.16
C MET A 136 -0.61 -11.25 -15.86
N VAL A 137 0.66 -11.59 -15.66
CA VAL A 137 1.80 -10.98 -16.38
C VAL A 137 1.66 -11.18 -17.88
N GLU A 138 1.26 -12.37 -18.32
CA GLU A 138 1.02 -12.67 -19.75
C GLU A 138 -0.08 -11.76 -20.33
N VAL A 139 -1.22 -11.63 -19.65
CA VAL A 139 -2.29 -10.69 -20.04
C VAL A 139 -1.77 -9.27 -20.19
N CYS A 140 -1.00 -8.79 -19.21
CA CYS A 140 -0.42 -7.46 -19.28
C CYS A 140 0.52 -7.30 -20.48
N ARG A 141 1.39 -8.30 -20.76
CA ARG A 141 2.31 -8.26 -21.90
C ARG A 141 1.60 -8.26 -23.25
N GLN A 142 0.47 -8.95 -23.35
CA GLN A 142 -0.34 -8.98 -24.58
C GLN A 142 -1.11 -7.68 -24.79
N CYS A 143 -1.55 -7.03 -23.71
CA CYS A 143 -2.42 -5.86 -23.76
C CYS A 143 -1.66 -4.54 -23.78
N VAL A 144 -0.52 -4.46 -23.10
CA VAL A 144 0.27 -3.24 -22.96
C VAL A 144 1.39 -3.22 -23.99
N PRO A 145 1.42 -2.28 -24.94
CA PRO A 145 2.51 -2.17 -25.90
C PRO A 145 3.84 -1.96 -25.20
N ARG A 146 4.91 -2.55 -25.74
CA ARG A 146 6.27 -2.30 -25.26
C ARG A 146 6.60 -0.82 -25.46
N SER A 147 6.89 -0.12 -24.36
CA SER A 147 7.42 1.23 -24.44
C SER A 147 8.86 1.19 -24.96
N ARG A 148 9.26 2.21 -25.75
CA ARG A 148 10.67 2.38 -26.14
C ARG A 148 11.55 2.71 -24.92
N ASN A 149 10.98 3.30 -23.87
CA ASN A 149 11.62 3.52 -22.56
C ASN A 149 11.27 2.35 -21.66
N HIS A 150 12.15 1.35 -21.55
CA HIS A 150 11.97 0.07 -20.86
C HIS A 150 12.02 0.12 -19.33
N ASP A 151 11.78 1.27 -18.69
CA ASP A 151 12.04 1.47 -17.26
C ASP A 151 11.02 0.78 -16.33
N ILE A 152 9.82 0.43 -16.82
CA ILE A 152 8.76 -0.15 -15.98
C ILE A 152 8.19 -1.41 -16.64
N HIS A 153 8.13 -2.51 -15.87
CA HIS A 153 7.53 -3.75 -16.36
C HIS A 153 6.03 -3.54 -16.71
N PRO A 154 5.50 -4.09 -17.83
CA PRO A 154 4.12 -3.87 -18.27
C PRO A 154 3.05 -4.21 -17.25
N ALA A 155 3.32 -5.16 -16.35
CA ALA A 155 2.39 -5.57 -15.31
C ALA A 155 2.41 -4.67 -14.07
N THR A 156 3.42 -3.81 -13.86
CA THR A 156 3.60 -3.07 -12.61
C THR A 156 2.34 -2.28 -12.21
N ARG A 157 1.77 -1.52 -13.13
CA ARG A 157 0.59 -0.70 -12.86
C ARG A 157 -0.65 -1.54 -12.55
N THR A 158 -0.81 -2.64 -13.27
CA THR A 158 -1.94 -3.56 -13.04
C THR A 158 -1.83 -4.25 -11.70
N PHE A 159 -0.64 -4.73 -11.32
CA PHE A 159 -0.43 -5.36 -10.02
C PHE A 159 -0.58 -4.36 -8.87
N GLN A 160 -0.10 -3.13 -9.03
CA GLN A 160 -0.37 -2.05 -8.07
C GLN A 160 -1.88 -1.84 -7.89
N ALA A 161 -2.63 -1.77 -9.00
CA ALA A 161 -4.08 -1.56 -8.93
C ALA A 161 -4.82 -2.70 -8.22
N LEU A 162 -4.47 -3.95 -8.53
CA LEU A 162 -5.05 -5.13 -7.89
C LEU A 162 -4.71 -5.16 -6.39
N ARG A 163 -3.46 -4.89 -6.01
CA ARG A 163 -3.03 -4.82 -4.62
C ARG A 163 -3.82 -3.78 -3.84
N ILE A 164 -3.91 -2.57 -4.37
CA ILE A 164 -4.68 -1.47 -3.75
C ILE A 164 -6.14 -1.88 -3.56
N ALA A 165 -6.75 -2.52 -4.58
CA ALA A 165 -8.15 -2.93 -4.51
C ALA A 165 -8.40 -4.03 -3.48
N VAL A 166 -7.57 -5.08 -3.48
CA VAL A 166 -7.71 -6.24 -2.59
C VAL A 166 -7.50 -5.86 -1.12
N ASN A 167 -6.60 -4.90 -0.86
CA ASN A 167 -6.25 -4.47 0.48
C ASN A 167 -6.97 -3.19 0.94
N ASP A 168 -7.78 -2.56 0.09
CA ASP A 168 -8.39 -1.24 0.36
C ASP A 168 -7.37 -0.19 0.85
N GLU A 169 -6.18 -0.17 0.22
CA GLU A 169 -5.05 0.65 0.69
C GLU A 169 -5.37 2.14 0.73
N LEU A 170 -5.97 2.67 -0.35
CA LEU A 170 -6.31 4.09 -0.43
C LEU A 170 -7.50 4.47 0.45
N GLY A 171 -8.50 3.58 0.60
CA GLY A 171 -9.61 3.80 1.52
C GLY A 171 -9.13 3.82 2.98
N ALA A 172 -8.26 2.91 3.36
CA ALA A 172 -7.65 2.90 4.69
C ALA A 172 -6.82 4.18 4.95
N LEU A 173 -6.05 4.64 3.95
CA LEU A 173 -5.28 5.87 4.06
C LEU A 173 -6.20 7.10 4.20
N GLU A 174 -7.27 7.18 3.41
CA GLU A 174 -8.25 8.27 3.47
C GLU A 174 -8.89 8.38 4.86
N ARG A 175 -9.41 7.26 5.38
CA ARG A 175 -10.03 7.22 6.73
C ARG A 175 -9.04 7.57 7.82
N THR A 176 -7.80 7.12 7.69
CA THR A 176 -6.73 7.45 8.64
C THR A 176 -6.39 8.93 8.60
N LEU A 177 -6.18 9.52 7.43
CA LEU A 177 -5.87 10.94 7.29
C LEU A 177 -6.97 11.83 7.85
N ALA A 178 -8.24 11.45 7.68
CA ALA A 178 -9.39 12.18 8.20
C ALA A 178 -9.46 12.17 9.74
N SER A 179 -9.07 11.06 10.37
CA SER A 179 -9.17 10.86 11.82
C SER A 179 -7.86 11.15 12.57
N ALA A 180 -6.72 11.08 11.91
CA ALA A 180 -5.41 11.23 12.56
C ALA A 180 -5.20 12.51 13.36
N PRO A 181 -5.72 13.70 12.98
CA PRO A 181 -5.54 14.91 13.80
C PRO A 181 -5.96 14.76 15.26
N GLN A 182 -6.97 13.93 15.53
CA GLN A 182 -7.50 13.67 16.88
C GLN A 182 -6.58 12.79 17.73
N TRP A 183 -5.60 12.13 17.14
CA TRP A 183 -4.72 11.20 17.85
C TRP A 183 -3.49 11.89 18.44
N PHE A 184 -3.19 13.11 17.99
CA PHE A 184 -1.98 13.82 18.35
C PHE A 184 -2.26 14.95 19.33
N ARG A 185 -1.34 15.15 20.28
CA ARG A 185 -1.28 16.41 21.02
C ARG A 185 -0.86 17.57 20.09
N PRO A 186 -1.17 18.81 20.42
CA PRO A 186 -0.60 19.96 19.74
C PRO A 186 0.93 19.87 19.67
N GLY A 187 1.50 20.16 18.48
CA GLY A 187 2.92 19.98 18.19
C GLY A 187 3.34 18.55 17.88
N GLY A 188 2.43 17.58 17.95
CA GLY A 188 2.68 16.19 17.51
C GLY A 188 2.87 16.09 16.00
N ARG A 189 3.66 15.11 15.52
CA ARG A 189 4.09 15.03 14.12
C ARG A 189 3.68 13.73 13.45
N LEU A 190 3.08 13.86 12.27
CA LEU A 190 2.77 12.75 11.38
C LEU A 190 3.71 12.78 10.16
N ALA A 191 4.49 11.71 10.01
CA ALA A 191 5.37 11.47 8.87
C ALA A 191 4.84 10.31 8.03
N ILE A 192 4.71 10.51 6.73
CA ILE A 192 4.18 9.49 5.81
C ILE A 192 5.13 9.31 4.64
N ILE A 193 5.58 8.06 4.43
CA ILE A 193 6.35 7.64 3.27
C ILE A 193 5.39 6.96 2.29
N SER A 194 5.28 7.53 1.10
CA SER A 194 4.47 7.01 -0.01
C SER A 194 5.35 6.55 -1.16
N PHE A 195 4.89 5.57 -1.93
CA PHE A 195 5.66 4.97 -3.02
C PHE A 195 5.04 5.18 -4.40
N HIS A 196 3.82 5.67 -4.49
CA HIS A 196 3.18 6.02 -5.76
C HIS A 196 2.42 7.37 -5.69
N SER A 197 2.02 7.83 -6.89
CA SER A 197 1.43 9.15 -7.11
C SER A 197 0.10 9.35 -6.37
N LEU A 198 -0.71 8.30 -6.23
CA LEU A 198 -2.04 8.40 -5.62
C LEU A 198 -1.92 8.62 -4.11
N GLU A 199 -1.07 7.85 -3.42
CA GLU A 199 -0.78 8.06 -1.99
C GLU A 199 -0.23 9.46 -1.74
N ASP A 200 0.83 9.87 -2.46
CA ASP A 200 1.46 11.17 -2.30
C ASP A 200 0.48 12.33 -2.52
N ARG A 201 -0.43 12.19 -3.48
CA ARG A 201 -1.47 13.19 -3.77
C ARG A 201 -2.45 13.29 -2.60
N MET A 202 -2.91 12.18 -2.06
CA MET A 202 -3.85 12.11 -0.94
C MET A 202 -3.25 12.71 0.32
N VAL A 203 -2.01 12.33 0.67
CA VAL A 203 -1.29 12.88 1.82
C VAL A 203 -1.06 14.39 1.67
N LYS A 204 -0.63 14.83 0.47
CA LYS A 204 -0.46 16.25 0.17
C LYS A 204 -1.75 17.04 0.36
N GLN A 205 -2.87 16.52 -0.12
CA GLN A 205 -4.17 17.18 0.00
C GLN A 205 -4.61 17.26 1.46
N ALA A 206 -4.55 16.14 2.20
CA ALA A 206 -4.92 16.10 3.60
C ALA A 206 -4.11 17.11 4.45
N PHE A 207 -2.78 17.14 4.27
CA PHE A 207 -1.94 18.08 5.03
C PHE A 207 -2.12 19.55 4.63
N ARG A 208 -2.64 19.83 3.43
CA ARG A 208 -2.86 21.19 2.96
C ARG A 208 -4.25 21.72 3.28
N ASP A 209 -5.26 20.86 3.17
CA ASP A 209 -6.67 21.25 3.15
C ASP A 209 -7.35 21.11 4.53
N ASP A 210 -6.66 20.54 5.52
CA ASP A 210 -7.11 20.42 6.90
C ASP A 210 -6.29 21.34 7.81
N ASP A 211 -6.93 22.37 8.35
CA ASP A 211 -6.30 23.41 9.19
C ASP A 211 -5.71 22.87 10.51
N ARG A 212 -6.07 21.66 10.89
CA ARG A 212 -5.48 20.95 12.02
C ARG A 212 -4.05 20.50 11.76
N TRP A 213 -3.57 20.57 10.52
CA TRP A 213 -2.20 20.24 10.14
C TRP A 213 -1.43 21.47 9.66
N SER A 214 -0.20 21.62 10.12
CA SER A 214 0.81 22.55 9.58
C SER A 214 1.85 21.75 8.79
N PRO A 215 1.86 21.80 7.43
CA PRO A 215 2.84 21.05 6.65
C PRO A 215 4.26 21.53 6.89
N LEU A 216 5.13 20.66 7.42
CA LEU A 216 6.56 20.93 7.60
C LEU A 216 7.34 20.73 6.28
N THR A 217 6.81 19.95 5.36
CA THR A 217 7.41 19.69 4.04
C THR A 217 6.54 20.28 2.94
N ARG A 218 6.93 21.43 2.35
CA ARG A 218 6.24 22.00 1.16
C ARG A 218 6.30 21.08 -0.06
N LYS A 219 7.48 20.48 -0.29
CA LYS A 219 7.72 19.43 -1.31
C LYS A 219 8.08 18.13 -0.59
N PRO A 220 7.75 16.96 -1.15
CA PRO A 220 8.16 15.71 -0.52
C PRO A 220 9.69 15.61 -0.49
N LEU A 221 10.24 15.12 0.60
CA LEU A 221 11.63 14.69 0.64
C LEU A 221 11.75 13.41 -0.17
N ARG A 222 12.82 13.31 -0.95
CA ARG A 222 13.12 12.16 -1.79
C ARG A 222 14.44 11.54 -1.38
N PRO A 223 14.66 10.26 -1.65
CA PRO A 223 15.94 9.62 -1.38
C PRO A 223 17.05 10.29 -2.20
N THR A 224 18.25 10.29 -1.64
CA THR A 224 19.46 10.71 -2.34
C THR A 224 19.90 9.65 -3.36
N ASP A 225 20.76 10.01 -4.32
CA ASP A 225 21.33 9.05 -5.28
C ASP A 225 22.10 7.94 -4.56
N HIS A 226 22.78 8.28 -3.45
CA HIS A 226 23.47 7.30 -2.62
C HIS A 226 22.48 6.29 -1.99
N GLU A 227 21.39 6.76 -1.45
CA GLU A 227 20.34 5.91 -0.88
C GLU A 227 19.71 5.01 -1.95
N ILE A 228 19.43 5.55 -3.14
CA ILE A 228 18.89 4.76 -4.26
C ILE A 228 19.88 3.67 -4.68
N HIS A 229 21.18 3.95 -4.66
CA HIS A 229 22.22 2.97 -5.00
C HIS A 229 22.29 1.84 -3.97
N THR A 230 22.25 2.17 -2.68
CA THR A 230 22.35 1.19 -1.57
C THR A 230 21.03 0.48 -1.28
N ASN A 231 19.89 1.16 -1.52
CA ASN A 231 18.54 0.65 -1.37
C ASN A 231 17.67 1.02 -2.60
N PRO A 232 17.74 0.26 -3.71
CA PRO A 232 17.00 0.57 -4.93
C PRO A 232 15.48 0.67 -4.76
N ARG A 233 14.92 0.09 -3.70
CA ARG A 233 13.48 0.16 -3.39
C ARG A 233 13.06 1.55 -2.93
N SER A 234 13.98 2.36 -2.40
CA SER A 234 13.71 3.74 -1.99
C SER A 234 13.44 4.69 -3.18
N ARG A 235 13.79 4.31 -4.41
CA ARG A 235 13.73 5.17 -5.60
C ARG A 235 12.42 5.94 -5.77
N SER A 236 11.30 5.34 -5.44
CA SER A 236 9.97 5.96 -5.56
C SER A 236 9.46 6.60 -4.27
N ALA A 237 10.19 6.46 -3.17
CA ALA A 237 9.79 6.97 -1.86
C ALA A 237 9.65 8.49 -1.85
N LYS A 238 8.64 8.97 -1.15
CA LYS A 238 8.35 10.39 -0.92
C LYS A 238 7.88 10.56 0.51
N LEU A 239 8.68 11.23 1.31
CA LEU A 239 8.34 11.54 2.69
C LEU A 239 7.66 12.91 2.77
N ARG A 240 6.49 12.94 3.41
CA ARG A 240 5.82 14.17 3.86
C ARG A 240 5.63 14.17 5.35
N VAL A 241 5.79 15.34 5.96
CA VAL A 241 5.63 15.56 7.41
C VAL A 241 4.72 16.75 7.64
N ALA A 242 3.80 16.61 8.57
CA ALA A 242 3.00 17.71 9.11
C ALA A 242 2.99 17.66 10.64
N GLU A 243 2.79 18.80 11.25
CA GLU A 243 2.67 19.00 12.68
C GLU A 243 1.23 19.36 13.04
N ARG A 244 0.70 18.78 14.11
CA ARG A 244 -0.63 19.09 14.63
C ARG A 244 -0.64 20.52 15.18
N THR A 245 -1.55 21.35 14.68
CA THR A 245 -1.73 22.73 15.15
C THR A 245 -2.45 22.77 16.50
N ASP A 246 -2.50 23.96 17.11
CA ASP A 246 -3.25 24.21 18.35
C ASP A 246 -4.75 24.49 18.10
N THR A 247 -5.21 24.43 16.87
CA THR A 247 -6.63 24.66 16.57
C THR A 247 -7.49 23.61 17.28
N ALA A 248 -8.45 24.09 18.10
CA ALA A 248 -9.45 23.24 18.73
C ALA A 248 -10.30 22.53 17.65
N ASP A 249 -10.71 21.32 17.94
CA ASP A 249 -11.61 20.52 17.08
C ASP A 249 -13.00 21.14 17.03
#